data_7cf37e5b4a8233a069b22765d0f73e1a
#
_entry.id   7cf37e5b4a8233a069b22765d0f73e1a
#
_cell.length_a   1.000
_cell.length_b   1.000
_cell.length_c   1.000
_cell.angle_alpha   90.00
_cell.angle_beta   90.00
_cell.angle_gamma   90.00
#
_symmetry.space_group_name_H-M   'P 1'
#
loop_
_entity.id
_entity.type
_entity.pdbx_description
1 polymer ?
#
loop_
_entity_poly.entity_id
_entity_poly.type
_entity_poly.pdbx_seq_one_letter_code
_entity_poly.pdbx_strand_id
1 'polypeptide(L)'
;MTGDVHGSVIIDVRVDDDGLRFDAAEDVLCNLSFDGRRIWSFWAVRDSSVEGSQRRIAWPERLTLHLEGVTRVGITLGDGTSVYDDEVRLGTEDRRLTVVGRDGAPLGIDMYGKLVKTFETKDHAELTPLLDALETVLGLLHEQGLAAFPAYGTLLGAVREGTFLGHDNDADVGYVSRHTHPIDVTRESHRVQRAVERQGYATSRHSGGAFKIDVPDADGSVRGLDVFGGFFADGHLALLGEIWAPYEREWIFPLGTVTLDGRELPAPADPERLLAAAYGSGWRVPDPAFQYVKDAGVQRRFDEWFRGTRLHRAAWDHRYGLARLLPPYQPPHDISRHLHQREDPGAWVLDIGCGRGRDARWLAKQGRPVVGLDYSGVAMQFVKNAALEQGWPLELRTMNLLELRHVLSWGALLGSRPGPRTVLARHLVDSTSPYGVDNFWRLVSMVLRPGERVHLEVLTEEIVDQEGRPSLTRALDPSALSADIARRGGVVTDHVDLVGQAVDYGYGEELSQGKSWRSCRLEVEWQ
;
A
#
# COMPACT_ATOMS: atom_id res chain seq x y z
N MET A 1 21.25 -43.59 31.76
CA MET A 1 21.33 -42.12 31.74
C MET A 1 22.16 -41.75 30.52
N THR A 2 21.52 -41.64 29.42
CA THR A 2 22.09 -41.05 28.19
C THR A 2 21.17 -39.90 27.84
N GLY A 3 21.59 -38.69 28.25
CA GLY A 3 20.91 -37.47 27.83
C GLY A 3 21.19 -37.28 26.34
N ASP A 4 20.15 -37.31 25.55
CA ASP A 4 20.20 -36.87 24.17
C ASP A 4 20.54 -35.37 24.12
N VAL A 5 21.75 -35.09 23.68
CA VAL A 5 22.18 -33.76 23.26
C VAL A 5 21.52 -33.55 21.91
N HIS A 6 20.29 -33.04 21.89
CA HIS A 6 19.77 -32.40 20.69
C HIS A 6 20.67 -31.18 20.44
N GLY A 7 21.57 -31.31 19.46
CA GLY A 7 22.38 -30.19 18.98
C GLY A 7 21.42 -29.05 18.57
N SER A 8 21.68 -27.86 19.09
CA SER A 8 20.90 -26.66 18.75
C SER A 8 20.89 -26.51 17.21
N VAL A 9 19.72 -26.41 16.61
CA VAL A 9 19.54 -26.30 15.15
C VAL A 9 20.13 -24.99 14.63
N ILE A 10 20.22 -23.97 15.50
CA ILE A 10 20.90 -22.70 15.29
C ILE A 10 22.00 -22.53 16.34
N ILE A 11 23.20 -22.21 15.89
CA ILE A 11 24.38 -22.02 16.75
C ILE A 11 25.20 -20.80 16.27
N ASP A 12 26.13 -20.35 17.09
CA ASP A 12 27.07 -19.26 16.81
C ASP A 12 26.38 -17.95 16.38
N VAL A 13 25.28 -17.62 17.06
CA VAL A 13 24.51 -16.40 16.76
C VAL A 13 25.32 -15.17 17.16
N ARG A 14 25.39 -14.23 16.22
CA ARG A 14 25.96 -12.88 16.44
C ARG A 14 24.97 -11.86 15.93
N VAL A 15 24.80 -10.78 16.70
CA VAL A 15 23.92 -9.67 16.41
C VAL A 15 24.75 -8.40 16.34
N ASP A 16 24.68 -7.68 15.23
CA ASP A 16 25.38 -6.43 15.00
C ASP A 16 24.50 -5.40 14.26
N ASP A 17 25.07 -4.25 13.91
CA ASP A 17 24.34 -3.16 13.22
C ASP A 17 23.82 -3.56 11.83
N ASP A 18 24.41 -4.57 11.21
CA ASP A 18 24.05 -5.03 9.87
C ASP A 18 23.00 -6.15 9.87
N GLY A 19 22.74 -6.80 11.01
CA GLY A 19 21.80 -7.91 11.11
C GLY A 19 22.25 -9.05 12.02
N LEU A 20 21.86 -10.26 11.64
CA LEU A 20 22.17 -11.49 12.37
C LEU A 20 23.09 -12.36 11.53
N ARG A 21 24.09 -12.99 12.18
CA ARG A 21 24.91 -14.06 11.61
C ARG A 21 24.78 -15.29 12.49
N PHE A 22 24.65 -16.45 11.89
CA PHE A 22 24.47 -17.72 12.60
C PHE A 22 24.76 -18.90 11.69
N ASP A 23 24.95 -20.06 12.29
CA ASP A 23 24.95 -21.33 11.58
C ASP A 23 23.59 -22.02 11.76
N ALA A 24 23.01 -22.51 10.68
CA ALA A 24 21.76 -23.26 10.69
C ALA A 24 21.86 -24.48 9.77
N ALA A 25 21.58 -25.67 10.35
CA ALA A 25 21.57 -26.94 9.64
C ALA A 25 20.23 -27.17 8.91
N GLU A 26 19.14 -26.65 9.45
CA GLU A 26 17.78 -26.85 8.95
C GLU A 26 17.05 -25.51 8.86
N ASP A 27 16.01 -25.48 8.03
CA ASP A 27 15.14 -24.29 7.91
C ASP A 27 14.11 -24.30 9.05
N VAL A 28 14.31 -23.47 10.04
CA VAL A 28 13.46 -23.38 11.23
C VAL A 28 12.93 -21.96 11.43
N LEU A 29 11.72 -21.86 11.96
CA LEU A 29 11.09 -20.59 12.30
C LEU A 29 11.78 -19.99 13.54
N CYS A 30 12.18 -18.74 13.42
CA CYS A 30 12.79 -17.93 14.47
C CYS A 30 11.93 -16.72 14.79
N ASN A 31 11.74 -16.45 16.08
CA ASN A 31 11.10 -15.24 16.59
C ASN A 31 12.15 -14.38 17.27
N LEU A 32 12.36 -13.18 16.77
CA LEU A 32 13.26 -12.20 17.34
C LEU A 32 12.47 -11.24 18.23
N SER A 33 12.97 -11.03 19.44
CA SER A 33 12.40 -10.12 20.44
C SER A 33 13.41 -9.07 20.89
N PHE A 34 12.91 -7.88 21.21
CA PHE A 34 13.64 -6.85 21.95
C PHE A 34 12.97 -6.67 23.30
N ASP A 35 13.75 -6.82 24.38
CA ASP A 35 13.26 -6.74 25.75
C ASP A 35 12.06 -7.66 26.03
N GLY A 36 12.09 -8.87 25.46
CA GLY A 36 11.04 -9.87 25.59
C GLY A 36 9.81 -9.65 24.70
N ARG A 37 9.71 -8.53 23.98
CA ARG A 37 8.63 -8.29 23.03
C ARG A 37 9.06 -8.73 21.63
N ARG A 38 8.24 -9.58 20.98
CA ARG A 38 8.48 -9.98 19.59
C ARG A 38 8.46 -8.75 18.67
N ILE A 39 9.48 -8.62 17.83
CA ILE A 39 9.63 -7.57 16.84
C ILE A 39 9.47 -8.12 15.42
N TRP A 40 10.07 -9.28 15.16
CA TRP A 40 10.18 -9.87 13.84
C TRP A 40 10.24 -11.39 13.91
N SER A 41 9.77 -12.06 12.85
CA SER A 41 9.94 -13.51 12.69
C SER A 41 10.48 -13.81 11.30
N PHE A 42 11.30 -14.84 11.19
CA PHE A 42 11.95 -15.25 9.95
C PHE A 42 12.27 -16.75 9.94
N TRP A 43 12.43 -17.32 8.76
CA TRP A 43 12.92 -18.66 8.59
C TRP A 43 14.44 -18.65 8.40
N ALA A 44 15.15 -19.49 9.12
CA ALA A 44 16.60 -19.44 9.23
C ALA A 44 17.33 -19.65 7.89
N VAL A 45 16.83 -20.51 7.01
CA VAL A 45 17.42 -20.76 5.68
C VAL A 45 16.75 -19.94 4.59
N ARG A 46 15.41 -19.93 4.56
CA ARG A 46 14.63 -19.25 3.53
C ARG A 46 14.98 -17.76 3.42
N ASP A 47 15.07 -17.07 4.55
CA ASP A 47 15.17 -15.61 4.62
C ASP A 47 16.61 -15.10 4.76
N SER A 48 17.59 -15.99 4.83
CA SER A 48 19.01 -15.66 4.96
C SER A 48 19.81 -15.97 3.69
N SER A 49 20.95 -15.34 3.55
CA SER A 49 21.96 -15.65 2.53
C SER A 49 23.19 -16.29 3.17
N VAL A 50 23.95 -17.06 2.37
CA VAL A 50 25.23 -17.63 2.82
C VAL A 50 26.34 -16.59 2.62
N GLU A 51 27.07 -16.28 3.67
CA GLU A 51 28.22 -15.39 3.68
C GLU A 51 29.43 -16.12 4.34
N GLY A 52 30.36 -16.57 3.53
CA GLY A 52 31.48 -17.42 4.00
C GLY A 52 31.00 -18.79 4.50
N SER A 53 31.24 -19.11 5.78
CA SER A 53 30.79 -20.34 6.43
C SER A 53 29.47 -20.19 7.18
N GLN A 54 28.98 -18.98 7.35
CA GLN A 54 27.77 -18.65 8.12
C GLN A 54 26.62 -18.17 7.25
N ARG A 55 25.43 -18.11 7.83
CA ARG A 55 24.27 -17.45 7.26
C ARG A 55 24.17 -16.02 7.78
N ARG A 56 23.69 -15.13 6.93
CA ARG A 56 23.40 -13.74 7.28
C ARG A 56 21.98 -13.39 6.90
N ILE A 57 21.29 -12.72 7.82
CA ILE A 57 20.02 -12.07 7.56
C ILE A 57 20.15 -10.59 7.94
N ALA A 58 19.90 -9.69 6.98
CA ALA A 58 19.95 -8.26 7.23
C ALA A 58 18.72 -7.80 8.02
N TRP A 59 18.88 -6.74 8.80
CA TRP A 59 17.73 -6.10 9.43
C TRP A 59 16.70 -5.69 8.39
N PRO A 60 15.39 -5.88 8.66
CA PRO A 60 14.36 -5.30 7.81
C PRO A 60 14.57 -3.79 7.67
N GLU A 61 14.56 -3.29 6.44
CA GLU A 61 14.89 -1.89 6.11
C GLU A 61 14.16 -0.87 6.99
N ARG A 62 12.90 -1.12 7.32
CA ARG A 62 12.13 -0.21 8.17
C ARG A 62 12.49 -0.28 9.64
N LEU A 63 13.02 -1.40 10.10
CA LEU A 63 13.47 -1.58 11.47
C LEU A 63 14.79 -0.83 11.72
N THR A 64 15.65 -0.68 10.71
CA THR A 64 16.95 0.01 10.84
C THR A 64 16.84 1.43 11.39
N LEU A 65 15.71 2.08 11.18
CA LEU A 65 15.43 3.43 11.71
C LEU A 65 15.24 3.49 13.23
N HIS A 66 15.07 2.35 13.87
CA HIS A 66 14.85 2.22 15.30
C HIS A 66 16.04 1.56 16.01
N LEU A 67 17.08 1.13 15.26
CA LEU A 67 18.23 0.39 15.80
C LEU A 67 19.32 1.35 16.30
N GLU A 68 18.97 2.16 17.31
CA GLU A 68 19.90 3.10 17.94
C GLU A 68 19.73 3.02 19.45
N GLY A 69 20.65 2.32 20.15
CA GLY A 69 20.60 2.13 21.60
C GLY A 69 20.93 0.70 22.06
N VAL A 70 20.59 0.39 23.30
CA VAL A 70 20.83 -0.88 23.96
C VAL A 70 19.52 -1.63 24.19
N THR A 71 19.47 -2.92 23.85
CA THR A 71 18.29 -3.77 24.07
C THR A 71 18.71 -5.21 24.36
N ARG A 72 17.88 -5.95 25.09
CA ARG A 72 18.04 -7.39 25.22
C ARG A 72 17.45 -8.08 24.00
N VAL A 73 18.29 -8.66 23.17
CA VAL A 73 17.87 -9.40 21.98
C VAL A 73 17.66 -10.86 22.36
N GLY A 74 16.44 -11.35 22.18
CA GLY A 74 16.12 -12.77 22.32
C GLY A 74 15.78 -13.37 20.94
N ILE A 75 16.25 -14.59 20.70
CA ILE A 75 15.82 -15.39 19.54
C ILE A 75 15.32 -16.73 20.06
N THR A 76 14.07 -17.03 19.74
CA THR A 76 13.43 -18.31 20.07
C THR A 76 12.98 -19.03 18.81
N LEU A 77 13.07 -20.35 18.82
CA LEU A 77 12.52 -21.19 17.76
C LEU A 77 10.98 -21.22 17.83
N GLY A 78 10.35 -21.73 16.79
CA GLY A 78 8.89 -21.87 16.72
C GLY A 78 8.27 -22.71 17.85
N ASP A 79 9.05 -23.60 18.46
CA ASP A 79 8.67 -24.42 19.64
C ASP A 79 8.92 -23.72 21.00
N GLY A 80 9.42 -22.48 20.98
CA GLY A 80 9.75 -21.70 22.18
C GLY A 80 11.17 -21.92 22.71
N THR A 81 11.98 -22.78 22.10
CA THR A 81 13.37 -23.00 22.51
C THR A 81 14.21 -21.73 22.31
N SER A 82 14.84 -21.20 23.35
CA SER A 82 15.75 -20.05 23.24
C SER A 82 17.10 -20.48 22.68
N VAL A 83 17.53 -19.81 21.60
CA VAL A 83 18.84 -20.04 20.95
C VAL A 83 19.80 -18.88 21.11
N TYR A 84 19.28 -17.70 21.48
CA TYR A 84 20.07 -16.51 21.77
C TYR A 84 19.33 -15.63 22.78
N ASP A 85 20.02 -15.07 23.75
CA ASP A 85 19.45 -14.14 24.72
C ASP A 85 20.57 -13.32 25.36
N ASP A 86 20.86 -12.13 24.82
CA ASP A 86 21.96 -11.28 25.31
C ASP A 86 21.60 -9.80 25.17
N GLU A 87 22.29 -8.95 25.94
CA GLU A 87 22.20 -7.51 25.82
C GLU A 87 23.12 -7.02 24.69
N VAL A 88 22.54 -6.34 23.71
CA VAL A 88 23.23 -5.89 22.49
C VAL A 88 23.09 -4.37 22.37
N ARG A 89 24.19 -3.73 22.00
CA ARG A 89 24.21 -2.34 21.56
C ARG A 89 24.12 -2.31 20.03
N LEU A 90 23.16 -1.56 19.52
CA LEU A 90 23.03 -1.23 18.10
C LEU A 90 23.21 0.28 17.93
N GLY A 91 24.03 0.68 16.96
CA GLY A 91 24.42 2.08 16.78
C GLY A 91 25.35 2.60 17.87
N THR A 92 25.31 3.89 18.14
CA THR A 92 26.29 4.60 18.98
C THR A 92 25.74 5.10 20.31
N GLU A 93 24.41 5.12 20.50
CA GLU A 93 23.76 5.66 21.72
C GLU A 93 23.67 4.61 22.85
N ASP A 94 23.69 5.10 24.11
CA ASP A 94 23.52 4.28 25.31
C ASP A 94 22.09 4.23 25.85
N ARG A 95 21.14 4.90 25.18
CA ARG A 95 19.74 4.88 25.60
C ARG A 95 19.10 3.51 25.37
N ARG A 96 18.01 3.23 26.10
CA ARG A 96 17.22 2.01 25.83
C ARG A 96 16.60 2.10 24.43
N LEU A 97 16.86 1.08 23.61
CA LEU A 97 16.28 0.97 22.27
C LEU A 97 14.79 0.67 22.38
N THR A 98 13.97 1.39 21.63
CA THR A 98 12.52 1.17 21.56
C THR A 98 12.03 1.18 20.12
N VAL A 99 11.20 0.20 19.77
CA VAL A 99 10.54 0.15 18.46
C VAL A 99 9.11 0.61 18.65
N VAL A 100 8.89 1.92 18.49
CA VAL A 100 7.60 2.58 18.71
C VAL A 100 7.28 3.54 17.58
N GLY A 101 5.99 3.79 17.39
CA GLY A 101 5.49 4.82 16.49
C GLY A 101 5.70 6.23 17.04
N ARG A 102 5.32 7.25 16.25
CA ARG A 102 5.40 8.65 16.69
C ARG A 102 4.50 8.99 17.87
N ASP A 103 3.46 8.21 18.05
CA ASP A 103 2.50 8.28 19.16
C ASP A 103 2.94 7.46 20.38
N GLY A 104 4.13 6.86 20.36
CA GLY A 104 4.66 6.01 21.41
C GLY A 104 4.11 4.58 21.40
N ALA A 105 3.20 4.23 20.50
CA ALA A 105 2.64 2.89 20.43
C ALA A 105 3.69 1.87 19.95
N PRO A 106 3.76 0.66 20.54
CA PRO A 106 4.68 -0.39 20.13
C PRO A 106 4.43 -0.83 18.68
N LEU A 107 5.53 -1.10 17.95
CA LEU A 107 5.49 -1.59 16.58
C LEU A 107 6.18 -2.95 16.46
N GLY A 108 5.65 -3.80 15.57
CA GLY A 108 6.26 -5.05 15.11
C GLY A 108 6.34 -5.08 13.58
N ILE A 109 7.06 -6.06 13.05
CA ILE A 109 7.15 -6.30 11.60
C ILE A 109 6.05 -7.27 11.19
N ASP A 110 5.25 -6.87 10.18
CA ASP A 110 4.25 -7.73 9.54
C ASP A 110 4.89 -8.66 8.49
N MET A 111 4.09 -9.56 7.92
CA MET A 111 4.51 -10.49 6.87
C MET A 111 5.05 -9.82 5.59
N TYR A 112 4.80 -8.52 5.39
CA TYR A 112 5.29 -7.73 4.26
C TYR A 112 6.52 -6.90 4.60
N GLY A 113 7.13 -7.09 5.77
CA GLY A 113 8.29 -6.32 6.23
C GLY A 113 7.98 -4.89 6.64
N LYS A 114 6.72 -4.56 6.95
CA LYS A 114 6.32 -3.23 7.40
C LYS A 114 6.25 -3.16 8.92
N LEU A 115 6.62 -2.00 9.48
CA LEU A 115 6.37 -1.69 10.88
C LEU A 115 4.90 -1.29 11.07
N VAL A 116 4.19 -2.06 11.90
CA VAL A 116 2.75 -1.91 12.15
C VAL A 116 2.45 -2.06 13.65
N LYS A 117 1.33 -1.52 14.09
CA LYS A 117 0.76 -1.78 15.43
C LYS A 117 0.06 -3.14 15.39
N THR A 118 0.71 -4.19 15.88
CA THR A 118 0.17 -5.54 15.87
C THR A 118 -0.89 -5.75 16.96
N PHE A 119 -1.76 -6.76 16.80
CA PHE A 119 -2.80 -7.06 17.78
C PHE A 119 -2.25 -7.49 19.14
N GLU A 120 -1.09 -8.15 19.18
CA GLU A 120 -0.44 -8.55 20.46
C GLU A 120 -0.05 -7.36 21.36
N THR A 121 -0.04 -6.14 20.83
CA THR A 121 0.26 -4.91 21.57
C THR A 121 -0.99 -4.21 22.08
N LYS A 122 -2.18 -4.78 21.87
CA LYS A 122 -3.50 -4.21 22.16
C LYS A 122 -4.23 -5.03 23.22
N ASP A 123 -5.00 -4.35 24.05
CA ASP A 123 -5.96 -5.03 24.90
C ASP A 123 -7.29 -5.30 24.17
N HIS A 124 -8.13 -6.12 24.78
CA HIS A 124 -9.41 -6.55 24.19
C HIS A 124 -10.38 -5.37 23.92
N ALA A 125 -10.33 -4.34 24.76
CA ALA A 125 -11.18 -3.16 24.59
C ALA A 125 -10.77 -2.31 23.38
N GLU A 126 -9.48 -2.29 23.05
CA GLU A 126 -8.96 -1.57 21.89
C GLU A 126 -9.29 -2.25 20.56
N LEU A 127 -9.66 -3.53 20.55
CA LEU A 127 -10.09 -4.28 19.36
C LEU A 127 -11.60 -4.16 19.10
N THR A 128 -12.38 -3.70 20.07
CA THR A 128 -13.83 -3.59 19.97
C THR A 128 -14.31 -2.78 18.74
N PRO A 129 -13.74 -1.62 18.39
CA PRO A 129 -14.17 -0.87 17.20
C PRO A 129 -13.99 -1.66 15.90
N LEU A 130 -12.93 -2.46 15.78
CA LEU A 130 -12.68 -3.30 14.61
C LEU A 130 -13.67 -4.46 14.54
N LEU A 131 -13.97 -5.09 15.68
CA LEU A 131 -14.98 -6.15 15.77
C LEU A 131 -16.38 -5.63 15.43
N ASP A 132 -16.77 -4.45 15.92
CA ASP A 132 -18.05 -3.82 15.59
C ASP A 132 -18.16 -3.49 14.11
N ALA A 133 -17.08 -3.00 13.51
CA ALA A 133 -17.01 -2.73 12.08
C ALA A 133 -17.11 -4.04 11.27
N LEU A 134 -16.42 -5.09 11.70
CA LEU A 134 -16.46 -6.41 11.07
C LEU A 134 -17.91 -6.97 11.05
N GLU A 135 -18.61 -6.96 12.17
CA GLU A 135 -20.02 -7.39 12.24
C GLU A 135 -20.92 -6.54 11.37
N THR A 136 -20.75 -5.20 11.41
CA THR A 136 -21.52 -4.27 10.59
C THR A 136 -21.33 -4.56 9.10
N VAL A 137 -20.09 -4.77 8.66
CA VAL A 137 -19.77 -5.04 7.25
C VAL A 137 -20.31 -6.40 6.81
N LEU A 138 -20.20 -7.44 7.65
CA LEU A 138 -20.78 -8.76 7.37
C LEU A 138 -22.30 -8.67 7.23
N GLY A 139 -22.98 -7.93 8.13
CA GLY A 139 -24.41 -7.67 8.06
C GLY A 139 -24.83 -6.94 6.79
N LEU A 140 -24.11 -5.86 6.42
CA LEU A 140 -24.36 -5.12 5.18
C LEU A 140 -24.20 -5.97 3.92
N LEU A 141 -23.20 -6.84 3.87
CA LEU A 141 -22.99 -7.76 2.77
C LEU A 141 -24.14 -8.78 2.68
N HIS A 142 -24.60 -9.29 3.82
CA HIS A 142 -25.75 -10.17 3.90
C HIS A 142 -27.03 -9.50 3.40
N GLU A 143 -27.30 -8.25 3.78
CA GLU A 143 -28.43 -7.44 3.29
C GLU A 143 -28.37 -7.23 1.76
N GLN A 144 -27.17 -7.19 1.18
CA GLN A 144 -26.97 -7.16 -0.28
C GLN A 144 -27.18 -8.54 -0.94
N GLY A 145 -27.52 -9.57 -0.16
CA GLY A 145 -27.71 -10.94 -0.61
C GLY A 145 -26.40 -11.69 -0.89
N LEU A 146 -25.30 -11.28 -0.27
CA LEU A 146 -23.99 -11.90 -0.39
C LEU A 146 -23.67 -12.75 0.83
N ALA A 147 -23.10 -13.93 0.59
CA ALA A 147 -22.60 -14.78 1.65
C ALA A 147 -21.17 -14.32 2.00
N ALA A 148 -21.04 -13.58 3.08
CA ALA A 148 -19.80 -13.03 3.57
C ALA A 148 -19.37 -13.69 4.89
N PHE A 149 -18.06 -13.77 5.10
CA PHE A 149 -17.45 -14.42 6.26
C PHE A 149 -16.06 -13.81 6.50
N PRO A 150 -15.49 -13.91 7.71
CA PRO A 150 -14.08 -13.63 7.94
C PRO A 150 -13.20 -14.46 7.01
N ALA A 151 -12.16 -13.86 6.45
CA ALA A 151 -11.26 -14.55 5.53
C ALA A 151 -9.81 -14.45 6.01
N TYR A 152 -8.90 -15.11 5.34
CA TYR A 152 -7.45 -15.02 5.54
C TYR A 152 -7.03 -15.02 7.03
N GLY A 153 -6.23 -14.04 7.48
CA GLY A 153 -5.73 -13.93 8.84
C GLY A 153 -6.83 -13.92 9.89
N THR A 154 -7.94 -13.25 9.61
CA THR A 154 -9.09 -13.17 10.51
C THR A 154 -9.78 -14.53 10.69
N LEU A 155 -9.99 -15.28 9.60
CA LEU A 155 -10.55 -16.64 9.69
C LEU A 155 -9.56 -17.60 10.36
N LEU A 156 -8.28 -17.48 10.04
CA LEU A 156 -7.23 -18.31 10.62
C LEU A 156 -7.16 -18.13 12.14
N GLY A 157 -7.18 -16.89 12.61
CA GLY A 157 -7.21 -16.57 14.04
C GLY A 157 -8.48 -17.12 14.72
N ALA A 158 -9.66 -16.91 14.13
CA ALA A 158 -10.91 -17.41 14.65
C ALA A 158 -10.94 -18.94 14.80
N VAL A 159 -10.47 -19.69 13.78
CA VAL A 159 -10.50 -21.16 13.80
C VAL A 159 -9.41 -21.74 14.69
N ARG A 160 -8.21 -21.16 14.71
CA ARG A 160 -7.04 -21.70 15.40
C ARG A 160 -6.94 -21.27 16.85
N GLU A 161 -7.26 -20.00 17.13
CA GLU A 161 -6.99 -19.34 18.40
C GLU A 161 -8.24 -18.81 19.09
N GLY A 162 -9.35 -18.64 18.34
CA GLY A 162 -10.59 -18.01 18.82
C GLY A 162 -10.47 -16.49 18.97
N THR A 163 -9.35 -15.89 18.52
CA THR A 163 -9.04 -14.46 18.60
C THR A 163 -8.26 -14.03 17.35
N PHE A 164 -8.04 -12.73 17.19
CA PHE A 164 -7.14 -12.23 16.15
C PHE A 164 -5.71 -12.74 16.34
N LEU A 165 -5.00 -12.94 15.23
CA LEU A 165 -3.59 -13.35 15.28
C LEU A 165 -2.73 -12.23 15.87
N GLY A 166 -1.98 -12.48 16.92
CA GLY A 166 -1.22 -11.47 17.63
C GLY A 166 -0.26 -10.66 16.75
N HIS A 167 0.32 -11.28 15.73
CA HIS A 167 1.26 -10.64 14.79
C HIS A 167 0.60 -9.91 13.62
N ASP A 168 -0.73 -9.94 13.50
CA ASP A 168 -1.51 -9.26 12.48
C ASP A 168 -1.93 -7.85 12.93
N ASN A 169 -2.51 -7.05 12.03
CA ASN A 169 -2.86 -5.66 12.29
C ASN A 169 -4.15 -5.17 11.61
N ASP A 170 -4.80 -6.00 10.80
CA ASP A 170 -6.02 -5.70 10.07
C ASP A 170 -7.02 -6.87 10.14
N ALA A 171 -8.21 -6.66 9.61
CA ALA A 171 -9.22 -7.69 9.49
C ALA A 171 -9.60 -7.92 8.03
N ASP A 172 -9.94 -9.16 7.70
CA ASP A 172 -10.27 -9.60 6.36
C ASP A 172 -11.68 -10.16 6.30
N VAL A 173 -12.46 -9.72 5.32
CA VAL A 173 -13.77 -10.26 4.94
C VAL A 173 -13.72 -10.79 3.53
N GLY A 174 -14.13 -12.03 3.35
CA GLY A 174 -14.42 -12.63 2.05
C GLY A 174 -15.92 -12.70 1.80
N TYR A 175 -16.33 -12.58 0.54
CA TYR A 175 -17.69 -12.96 0.15
C TYR A 175 -17.67 -13.70 -1.17
N VAL A 176 -18.66 -14.57 -1.39
CA VAL A 176 -18.79 -15.30 -2.65
C VAL A 176 -19.96 -14.75 -3.46
N SER A 177 -19.62 -14.22 -4.62
CA SER A 177 -20.56 -13.69 -5.61
C SER A 177 -21.41 -14.80 -6.23
N ARG A 178 -22.62 -14.46 -6.66
CA ARG A 178 -23.45 -15.32 -7.50
C ARG A 178 -23.03 -15.31 -8.96
N HIS A 179 -22.24 -14.30 -9.34
CA HIS A 179 -21.69 -14.18 -10.69
C HIS A 179 -20.46 -15.06 -10.86
N THR A 180 -20.24 -15.49 -12.10
CA THR A 180 -19.10 -16.32 -12.49
C THR A 180 -18.13 -15.59 -13.42
N HIS A 181 -18.47 -14.35 -13.80
CA HIS A 181 -17.65 -13.55 -14.70
C HIS A 181 -17.02 -12.36 -13.96
N PRO A 182 -15.71 -12.11 -14.11
CA PRO A 182 -14.99 -11.05 -13.40
C PRO A 182 -15.57 -9.65 -13.52
N ILE A 183 -16.13 -9.29 -14.67
CA ILE A 183 -16.77 -7.97 -14.88
C ILE A 183 -17.98 -7.78 -13.94
N ASP A 184 -18.83 -8.80 -13.81
CA ASP A 184 -20.01 -8.71 -12.96
C ASP A 184 -19.63 -8.73 -11.48
N VAL A 185 -18.60 -9.50 -11.10
CA VAL A 185 -18.01 -9.48 -9.75
C VAL A 185 -17.44 -8.09 -9.46
N THR A 186 -16.76 -7.45 -10.40
CA THR A 186 -16.27 -6.07 -10.27
C THR A 186 -17.42 -5.08 -10.05
N ARG A 187 -18.48 -5.17 -10.83
CA ARG A 187 -19.68 -4.32 -10.67
C ARG A 187 -20.35 -4.52 -9.30
N GLU A 188 -20.43 -5.76 -8.86
CA GLU A 188 -20.95 -6.13 -7.55
C GLU A 188 -20.09 -5.55 -6.43
N SER A 189 -18.77 -5.73 -6.47
CA SER A 189 -17.83 -5.17 -5.50
C SER A 189 -17.93 -3.64 -5.38
N HIS A 190 -18.13 -2.93 -6.49
CA HIS A 190 -18.37 -1.49 -6.46
C HIS A 190 -19.74 -1.12 -5.85
N ARG A 191 -20.77 -1.95 -6.03
CA ARG A 191 -22.07 -1.76 -5.37
C ARG A 191 -21.95 -1.91 -3.87
N VAL A 192 -21.25 -2.94 -3.42
CA VAL A 192 -20.93 -3.20 -2.01
C VAL A 192 -20.16 -2.04 -1.39
N GLN A 193 -19.09 -1.59 -2.04
CA GLN A 193 -18.32 -0.45 -1.56
C GLN A 193 -19.20 0.78 -1.31
N ARG A 194 -20.09 1.12 -2.26
CA ARG A 194 -21.04 2.23 -2.07
C ARG A 194 -22.04 2.02 -0.93
N ALA A 195 -22.40 0.79 -0.62
CA ALA A 195 -23.26 0.50 0.52
C ALA A 195 -22.52 0.77 1.84
N VAL A 196 -21.25 0.38 1.92
CA VAL A 196 -20.37 0.66 3.06
C VAL A 196 -20.12 2.18 3.22
N GLU A 197 -19.82 2.89 2.14
CA GLU A 197 -19.62 4.36 2.15
C GLU A 197 -20.86 5.11 2.65
N ARG A 198 -22.07 4.61 2.36
CA ARG A 198 -23.32 5.21 2.86
C ARG A 198 -23.50 5.06 4.37
N GLN A 199 -22.80 4.14 5.02
CA GLN A 199 -22.73 4.03 6.47
C GLN A 199 -21.71 4.98 7.11
N GLY A 200 -21.03 5.79 6.29
CA GLY A 200 -20.05 6.79 6.77
C GLY A 200 -18.59 6.30 6.78
N TYR A 201 -18.32 5.07 6.37
CA TYR A 201 -16.94 4.59 6.31
C TYR A 201 -16.18 5.18 5.11
N ALA A 202 -14.95 5.58 5.34
CA ALA A 202 -14.00 5.88 4.26
C ALA A 202 -13.49 4.57 3.66
N THR A 203 -13.32 4.55 2.34
CA THR A 203 -12.87 3.36 1.63
C THR A 203 -11.79 3.68 0.61
N SER A 204 -10.95 2.69 0.31
CA SER A 204 -9.97 2.75 -0.79
C SER A 204 -9.94 1.41 -1.54
N ARG A 205 -9.76 1.44 -2.88
CA ARG A 205 -9.74 0.20 -3.65
C ARG A 205 -8.35 -0.38 -3.81
N HIS A 206 -8.28 -1.71 -3.66
CA HIS A 206 -7.10 -2.49 -3.99
C HIS A 206 -7.13 -3.01 -5.43
N SER A 207 -8.31 -3.39 -5.93
CA SER A 207 -8.50 -3.94 -7.27
C SER A 207 -9.96 -3.84 -7.70
N GLY A 208 -10.32 -4.34 -8.87
CA GLY A 208 -11.70 -4.40 -9.33
C GLY A 208 -12.64 -5.16 -8.39
N GLY A 209 -12.15 -6.14 -7.66
CA GLY A 209 -12.95 -6.99 -6.77
C GLY A 209 -12.59 -6.89 -5.29
N ALA A 210 -11.70 -5.98 -4.87
CA ALA A 210 -11.29 -5.82 -3.48
C ALA A 210 -11.12 -4.36 -3.08
N PHE A 211 -11.51 -4.02 -1.85
CA PHE A 211 -11.35 -2.68 -1.29
C PHE A 211 -11.13 -2.75 0.23
N LYS A 212 -10.51 -1.72 0.74
CA LYS A 212 -10.25 -1.51 2.16
C LYS A 212 -11.23 -0.52 2.74
N ILE A 213 -11.65 -0.76 3.96
CA ILE A 213 -12.43 0.13 4.81
C ILE A 213 -11.48 0.70 5.87
N ASP A 214 -11.51 2.00 6.06
CA ASP A 214 -10.77 2.67 7.12
C ASP A 214 -11.65 2.69 8.38
N VAL A 215 -11.29 1.91 9.39
CA VAL A 215 -11.98 1.81 10.69
C VAL A 215 -11.23 2.68 11.70
N PRO A 216 -11.86 3.74 12.25
CA PRO A 216 -11.25 4.53 13.31
C PRO A 216 -11.06 3.70 14.58
N ASP A 217 -9.87 3.75 15.15
CA ASP A 217 -9.52 3.14 16.43
C ASP A 217 -9.81 4.12 17.59
N ALA A 218 -9.90 3.64 18.81
CA ALA A 218 -10.18 4.46 19.99
C ALA A 218 -9.12 5.55 20.25
N ASP A 219 -7.87 5.30 19.82
CA ASP A 219 -6.75 6.25 19.92
C ASP A 219 -6.69 7.26 18.77
N GLY A 220 -7.70 7.27 17.87
CA GLY A 220 -7.75 8.11 16.67
C GLY A 220 -6.89 7.61 15.50
N SER A 221 -6.19 6.50 15.65
CA SER A 221 -5.55 5.82 14.52
C SER A 221 -6.59 5.12 13.65
N VAL A 222 -6.17 4.61 12.49
CA VAL A 222 -7.05 3.94 11.53
C VAL A 222 -6.54 2.53 11.27
N ARG A 223 -7.43 1.55 11.37
CA ARG A 223 -7.19 0.16 10.99
C ARG A 223 -7.82 -0.18 9.67
N GLY A 224 -7.23 -1.17 9.00
CA GLY A 224 -7.81 -1.75 7.80
C GLY A 224 -8.85 -2.82 8.13
N LEU A 225 -9.95 -2.81 7.39
CA LEU A 225 -10.81 -3.95 7.20
C LEU A 225 -10.92 -4.18 5.70
N ASP A 226 -10.31 -5.26 5.22
CA ASP A 226 -10.24 -5.55 3.81
C ASP A 226 -11.41 -6.43 3.36
N VAL A 227 -12.03 -6.10 2.22
CA VAL A 227 -13.17 -6.83 1.66
C VAL A 227 -12.78 -7.42 0.30
N PHE A 228 -12.82 -8.74 0.22
CA PHE A 228 -12.41 -9.53 -0.93
C PHE A 228 -13.60 -10.22 -1.59
N GLY A 229 -13.86 -9.89 -2.85
CA GLY A 229 -14.85 -10.59 -3.66
C GLY A 229 -14.31 -11.92 -4.16
N GLY A 230 -15.10 -12.97 -4.02
CA GLY A 230 -14.83 -14.29 -4.56
C GLY A 230 -15.93 -14.75 -5.49
N PHE A 231 -15.65 -15.74 -6.32
CA PHE A 231 -16.61 -16.38 -7.22
C PHE A 231 -16.13 -17.75 -7.66
N PHE A 232 -17.07 -18.56 -8.12
CA PHE A 232 -16.75 -19.87 -8.72
C PHE A 232 -16.64 -19.75 -10.24
N ALA A 233 -15.57 -20.28 -10.81
CA ALA A 233 -15.38 -20.40 -12.25
C ALA A 233 -14.56 -21.66 -12.54
N ASP A 234 -14.95 -22.43 -13.57
CA ASP A 234 -14.23 -23.60 -14.06
C ASP A 234 -13.87 -24.63 -12.97
N GLY A 235 -14.78 -24.88 -12.01
CA GLY A 235 -14.55 -25.80 -10.90
C GLY A 235 -13.56 -25.29 -9.83
N HIS A 236 -13.22 -24.00 -9.87
CA HIS A 236 -12.32 -23.35 -8.93
C HIS A 236 -13.05 -22.27 -8.13
N LEU A 237 -12.62 -22.07 -6.91
CA LEU A 237 -12.90 -20.85 -6.15
C LEU A 237 -11.80 -19.83 -6.45
N ALA A 238 -12.22 -18.67 -6.95
CA ALA A 238 -11.42 -17.45 -6.92
C ALA A 238 -11.83 -16.66 -5.69
N LEU A 239 -10.93 -16.44 -4.74
CA LEU A 239 -11.11 -15.42 -3.69
C LEU A 239 -9.97 -14.43 -3.82
N LEU A 240 -10.34 -13.17 -4.10
CA LEU A 240 -9.34 -12.14 -4.38
C LEU A 240 -8.42 -11.93 -3.19
N GLY A 241 -7.19 -11.74 -3.55
CA GLY A 241 -6.00 -11.82 -2.76
C GLY A 241 -5.15 -12.97 -3.28
N GLU A 242 -5.38 -14.19 -2.87
CA GLU A 242 -4.42 -15.27 -3.08
C GLU A 242 -5.02 -16.60 -3.57
N ILE A 243 -6.34 -16.81 -3.48
CA ILE A 243 -6.93 -18.13 -3.70
C ILE A 243 -7.44 -18.28 -5.14
N TRP A 244 -6.87 -19.22 -5.86
CA TRP A 244 -7.41 -19.86 -7.05
C TRP A 244 -7.14 -21.36 -6.93
N ALA A 245 -8.12 -22.10 -6.45
CA ALA A 245 -7.97 -23.52 -6.16
C ALA A 245 -9.20 -24.33 -6.62
N PRO A 246 -9.05 -25.60 -7.02
CA PRO A 246 -10.18 -26.52 -7.18
C PRO A 246 -11.00 -26.54 -5.89
N TYR A 247 -12.30 -26.26 -5.99
CA TYR A 247 -13.11 -26.07 -4.81
C TYR A 247 -14.57 -26.36 -5.06
N GLU A 248 -15.22 -27.09 -4.15
CA GLU A 248 -16.63 -27.42 -4.22
C GLU A 248 -17.48 -26.37 -3.51
N ARG A 249 -18.65 -26.06 -4.05
CA ARG A 249 -19.54 -25.04 -3.52
C ARG A 249 -20.06 -25.38 -2.13
N GLU A 250 -20.22 -26.64 -1.86
CA GLU A 250 -20.71 -27.23 -0.60
C GLU A 250 -19.72 -27.01 0.55
N TRP A 251 -18.46 -26.72 0.27
CA TRP A 251 -17.47 -26.38 1.31
C TRP A 251 -17.61 -24.93 1.80
N ILE A 252 -18.34 -24.09 1.04
CA ILE A 252 -18.70 -22.74 1.49
C ILE A 252 -20.14 -22.73 2.02
N PHE A 253 -21.09 -23.44 1.37
CA PHE A 253 -22.52 -23.30 1.61
C PHE A 253 -23.19 -24.59 2.10
N PRO A 254 -24.20 -24.48 3.00
CA PRO A 254 -24.64 -23.26 3.67
C PRO A 254 -23.56 -22.74 4.63
N LEU A 255 -23.54 -21.41 4.91
CA LEU A 255 -22.61 -20.87 5.90
C LEU A 255 -22.88 -21.49 7.27
N GLY A 256 -21.81 -21.85 7.97
CA GLY A 256 -21.77 -22.17 9.39
C GLY A 256 -21.41 -20.92 10.22
N THR A 257 -20.86 -21.15 11.41
CA THR A 257 -20.41 -20.10 12.33
C THR A 257 -19.00 -20.39 12.85
N VAL A 258 -18.31 -19.32 13.26
CA VAL A 258 -17.01 -19.36 13.95
C VAL A 258 -17.01 -18.31 15.05
N THR A 259 -16.29 -18.56 16.14
CA THR A 259 -16.14 -17.59 17.23
C THR A 259 -14.84 -16.81 17.07
N LEU A 260 -14.93 -15.48 17.13
CA LEU A 260 -13.78 -14.56 17.15
C LEU A 260 -13.96 -13.59 18.33
N ASP A 261 -13.04 -13.59 19.28
CA ASP A 261 -13.09 -12.72 20.46
C ASP A 261 -14.47 -12.73 21.17
N GLY A 262 -15.07 -13.93 21.30
CA GLY A 262 -16.36 -14.13 21.94
C GLY A 262 -17.60 -13.78 21.09
N ARG A 263 -17.42 -13.32 19.85
CA ARG A 263 -18.50 -13.03 18.90
C ARG A 263 -18.71 -14.20 17.94
N GLU A 264 -19.95 -14.57 17.72
CA GLU A 264 -20.33 -15.59 16.73
C GLU A 264 -20.49 -14.93 15.35
N LEU A 265 -19.66 -15.31 14.40
CA LEU A 265 -19.61 -14.76 13.05
C LEU A 265 -19.93 -15.85 12.01
N PRO A 266 -20.50 -15.49 10.84
CA PRO A 266 -20.69 -16.46 9.75
C PRO A 266 -19.34 -17.00 9.27
N ALA A 267 -19.31 -18.27 8.89
CA ALA A 267 -18.10 -18.93 8.36
C ALA A 267 -18.45 -19.84 7.17
N PRO A 268 -17.48 -20.21 6.32
CA PRO A 268 -17.69 -21.29 5.36
C PRO A 268 -18.18 -22.58 6.05
N ALA A 269 -18.91 -23.42 5.33
CA ALA A 269 -19.36 -24.72 5.85
C ALA A 269 -18.17 -25.59 6.31
N ASP A 270 -17.06 -25.52 5.61
CA ASP A 270 -15.79 -26.17 5.96
C ASP A 270 -14.65 -25.11 5.95
N PRO A 271 -14.46 -24.36 7.04
CA PRO A 271 -13.46 -23.31 7.11
C PRO A 271 -12.03 -23.85 6.99
N GLU A 272 -11.79 -25.09 7.43
CA GLU A 272 -10.45 -25.69 7.35
C GLU A 272 -9.99 -25.90 5.91
N ARG A 273 -10.92 -26.23 4.99
CA ARG A 273 -10.59 -26.32 3.56
C ARG A 273 -10.23 -24.97 2.96
N LEU A 274 -10.92 -23.90 3.39
CA LEU A 274 -10.57 -22.56 2.92
C LEU A 274 -9.19 -22.14 3.44
N LEU A 275 -8.88 -22.44 4.68
CA LEU A 275 -7.57 -22.21 5.26
C LEU A 275 -6.47 -23.03 4.59
N ALA A 276 -6.76 -24.31 4.27
CA ALA A 276 -5.81 -25.13 3.51
C ALA A 276 -5.58 -24.61 2.09
N ALA A 277 -6.60 -24.06 1.44
CA ALA A 277 -6.48 -23.43 0.12
C ALA A 277 -5.67 -22.11 0.17
N ALA A 278 -5.75 -21.36 1.27
CA ALA A 278 -5.05 -20.10 1.46
C ALA A 278 -3.59 -20.28 1.93
N TYR A 279 -3.36 -21.19 2.86
CA TYR A 279 -2.09 -21.32 3.61
C TYR A 279 -1.38 -22.65 3.40
N GLY A 280 -1.96 -23.56 2.61
CA GLY A 280 -1.46 -24.92 2.46
C GLY A 280 -1.81 -25.86 3.62
N SER A 281 -1.37 -27.12 3.55
CA SER A 281 -1.71 -28.16 4.55
C SER A 281 -1.15 -27.88 5.96
N GLY A 282 -0.13 -27.03 6.05
CA GLY A 282 0.51 -26.67 7.32
C GLY A 282 -0.17 -25.55 8.13
N TRP A 283 -1.31 -25.04 7.71
CA TRP A 283 -1.98 -23.86 8.28
C TRP A 283 -2.25 -23.94 9.81
N ARG A 284 -2.30 -25.15 10.36
CA ARG A 284 -2.52 -25.35 11.81
C ARG A 284 -1.32 -25.00 12.68
N VAL A 285 -0.11 -25.00 12.08
CA VAL A 285 1.12 -24.62 12.78
C VAL A 285 1.32 -23.12 12.66
N PRO A 286 1.44 -22.38 13.77
CA PRO A 286 1.69 -20.94 13.73
C PRO A 286 2.95 -20.60 12.95
N ASP A 287 2.85 -19.73 11.97
CA ASP A 287 3.98 -19.21 11.19
C ASP A 287 3.85 -17.68 11.05
N PRO A 288 4.36 -16.89 12.01
CA PRO A 288 4.35 -15.44 11.91
C PRO A 288 5.24 -14.87 10.79
N ALA A 289 6.07 -15.70 10.18
CA ALA A 289 6.90 -15.37 9.02
C ALA A 289 6.33 -15.95 7.71
N PHE A 290 5.04 -16.33 7.70
CA PHE A 290 4.40 -16.88 6.52
C PHE A 290 4.47 -15.90 5.34
N GLN A 291 4.74 -16.42 4.16
CA GLN A 291 4.75 -15.66 2.92
C GLN A 291 3.95 -16.42 1.87
N TYR A 292 3.02 -15.73 1.21
CA TYR A 292 2.27 -16.34 0.10
C TYR A 292 3.20 -16.64 -1.08
N VAL A 293 3.30 -17.89 -1.44
CA VAL A 293 3.95 -18.31 -2.69
C VAL A 293 2.95 -18.13 -3.82
N LYS A 294 3.12 -17.04 -4.58
CA LYS A 294 2.21 -16.70 -5.68
C LYS A 294 2.57 -17.49 -6.93
N ASP A 295 1.67 -18.38 -7.34
CA ASP A 295 1.78 -18.98 -8.67
C ASP A 295 1.66 -17.90 -9.76
N ALA A 296 2.63 -17.87 -10.70
CA ALA A 296 2.69 -16.84 -11.73
C ALA A 296 1.46 -16.87 -12.69
N GLY A 297 0.82 -18.03 -12.86
CA GLY A 297 -0.40 -18.17 -13.65
C GLY A 297 -1.60 -17.58 -12.92
N VAL A 298 -1.73 -17.85 -11.61
CA VAL A 298 -2.76 -17.27 -10.74
C VAL A 298 -2.61 -15.76 -10.67
N GLN A 299 -1.38 -15.27 -10.47
CA GLN A 299 -1.09 -13.83 -10.43
C GLN A 299 -1.52 -13.15 -11.74
N ARG A 300 -1.11 -13.67 -12.90
CA ARG A 300 -1.51 -13.11 -14.21
C ARG A 300 -3.02 -13.11 -14.38
N ARG A 301 -3.72 -14.19 -14.00
CA ARG A 301 -5.17 -14.31 -14.10
C ARG A 301 -5.89 -13.23 -13.30
N PHE A 302 -5.47 -13.00 -12.04
CA PHE A 302 -6.04 -11.96 -11.21
C PHE A 302 -5.67 -10.55 -11.70
N ASP A 303 -4.47 -10.36 -12.23
CA ASP A 303 -4.06 -9.09 -12.82
C ASP A 303 -4.90 -8.77 -14.06
N GLU A 304 -5.13 -9.73 -14.95
CA GLU A 304 -5.99 -9.55 -16.12
C GLU A 304 -7.45 -9.28 -15.73
N TRP A 305 -7.97 -9.97 -14.72
CA TRP A 305 -9.36 -9.82 -14.30
C TRP A 305 -9.62 -8.58 -13.46
N PHE A 306 -8.71 -8.23 -12.54
CA PHE A 306 -9.01 -7.27 -11.48
C PHE A 306 -7.90 -6.27 -11.19
N ARG A 307 -6.66 -6.50 -11.59
CA ARG A 307 -5.50 -5.72 -11.20
C ARG A 307 -4.79 -4.97 -12.33
N GLY A 308 -5.29 -5.05 -13.53
CA GLY A 308 -4.74 -4.27 -14.66
C GLY A 308 -4.67 -2.77 -14.39
N THR A 309 -5.46 -2.32 -13.40
CA THR A 309 -5.48 -0.94 -12.91
C THR A 309 -4.39 -0.63 -11.87
N ARG A 310 -3.58 -1.60 -11.44
CA ARG A 310 -2.53 -1.42 -10.39
C ARG A 310 -1.11 -1.33 -10.94
N LEU A 311 -0.96 -1.09 -12.21
CA LEU A 311 0.36 -1.01 -12.86
C LEU A 311 1.30 -0.10 -12.05
N HIS A 312 2.44 -0.65 -11.63
CA HIS A 312 3.49 0.01 -10.85
C HIS A 312 3.08 0.58 -9.47
N ARG A 313 1.87 0.31 -8.97
CA ARG A 313 1.45 0.89 -7.68
C ARG A 313 2.37 0.49 -6.52
N ALA A 314 2.73 -0.79 -6.41
CA ALA A 314 3.62 -1.26 -5.35
C ALA A 314 4.98 -0.54 -5.40
N ALA A 315 5.53 -0.31 -6.60
CA ALA A 315 6.77 0.40 -6.78
C ALA A 315 6.65 1.89 -6.38
N TRP A 316 5.53 2.55 -6.71
CA TRP A 316 5.26 3.92 -6.27
C TRP A 316 5.05 4.02 -4.76
N ASP A 317 4.23 3.12 -4.17
CA ASP A 317 3.99 3.09 -2.73
C ASP A 317 5.29 2.84 -1.95
N HIS A 318 6.15 1.93 -2.43
CA HIS A 318 7.48 1.69 -1.87
C HIS A 318 8.35 2.95 -1.94
N ARG A 319 8.46 3.55 -3.11
CA ARG A 319 9.23 4.78 -3.33
C ARG A 319 8.79 5.92 -2.41
N TYR A 320 7.49 6.16 -2.30
CA TYR A 320 6.95 7.18 -1.40
C TYR A 320 7.08 6.80 0.07
N GLY A 321 7.08 5.50 0.39
CA GLY A 321 7.38 5.00 1.72
C GLY A 321 8.78 5.35 2.19
N LEU A 322 9.79 5.18 1.33
CA LEU A 322 11.18 5.58 1.59
C LEU A 322 11.33 7.09 1.72
N ALA A 323 10.61 7.84 0.93
CA ALA A 323 10.63 9.30 0.97
C ALA A 323 10.14 9.91 2.31
N ARG A 324 9.59 9.11 3.23
CA ARG A 324 9.30 9.56 4.61
C ARG A 324 10.56 9.94 5.38
N LEU A 325 11.73 9.48 4.94
CA LEU A 325 13.04 9.80 5.50
C LEU A 325 13.52 11.20 5.09
N LEU A 326 12.96 11.76 4.02
CA LEU A 326 13.33 13.09 3.55
C LEU A 326 12.69 14.19 4.42
N PRO A 327 13.31 15.40 4.46
CA PRO A 327 12.72 16.55 5.13
C PRO A 327 11.26 16.73 4.71
N PRO A 328 10.34 16.93 5.66
CA PRO A 328 8.91 16.99 5.35
C PRO A 328 8.53 18.20 4.48
N TYR A 329 9.41 19.18 4.36
CA TYR A 329 9.14 20.46 3.71
C TYR A 329 10.21 20.81 2.68
N GLN A 330 10.07 20.26 1.50
CA GLN A 330 10.85 20.67 0.35
C GLN A 330 10.22 21.91 -0.32
N PRO A 331 11.04 22.81 -0.95
CA PRO A 331 10.52 23.95 -1.72
C PRO A 331 9.74 23.45 -2.93
N PRO A 332 8.76 24.21 -3.48
CA PRO A 332 8.00 23.82 -4.66
C PRO A 332 8.90 23.71 -5.89
N HIS A 333 8.45 22.96 -6.87
CA HIS A 333 9.12 22.93 -8.18
C HIS A 333 8.84 24.24 -8.94
N ASP A 334 9.69 24.55 -9.92
CA ASP A 334 9.60 25.80 -10.68
C ASP A 334 8.32 25.90 -11.51
N ILE A 335 7.79 24.77 -11.97
CA ILE A 335 6.50 24.74 -12.66
C ILE A 335 5.36 25.31 -11.82
N SER A 336 5.34 25.05 -10.50
CA SER A 336 4.32 25.57 -9.60
C SER A 336 4.46 27.09 -9.36
N ARG A 337 5.69 27.59 -9.29
CA ARG A 337 5.96 29.02 -9.23
C ARG A 337 5.54 29.71 -10.51
N HIS A 338 5.85 29.11 -11.67
CA HIS A 338 5.46 29.61 -12.96
C HIS A 338 3.92 29.67 -13.08
N LEU A 339 3.23 28.57 -12.77
CA LEU A 339 1.77 28.53 -12.74
C LEU A 339 1.19 29.63 -11.84
N HIS A 340 1.73 29.80 -10.63
CA HIS A 340 1.23 30.79 -9.68
C HIS A 340 1.35 32.22 -10.20
N GLN A 341 2.41 32.53 -10.94
CA GLN A 341 2.64 33.85 -11.55
C GLN A 341 1.82 34.07 -12.82
N ARG A 342 1.53 32.99 -13.55
CA ARG A 342 0.89 33.04 -14.87
C ARG A 342 -0.62 33.05 -14.81
N GLU A 343 -1.21 32.32 -13.88
CA GLU A 343 -2.64 32.08 -13.80
C GLU A 343 -3.37 33.10 -12.91
N ASP A 344 -4.67 33.33 -13.22
CA ASP A 344 -5.55 34.16 -12.40
C ASP A 344 -5.45 33.76 -10.92
N PRO A 345 -5.19 34.69 -9.99
CA PRO A 345 -5.13 34.40 -8.56
C PRO A 345 -6.37 33.71 -8.01
N GLY A 346 -7.55 33.94 -8.61
CA GLY A 346 -8.81 33.28 -8.24
C GLY A 346 -9.00 31.88 -8.82
N ALA A 347 -8.14 31.43 -9.73
CA ALA A 347 -8.24 30.12 -10.31
C ALA A 347 -7.83 29.04 -9.28
N TRP A 348 -8.69 28.01 -9.12
CA TRP A 348 -8.30 26.83 -8.35
C TRP A 348 -7.45 25.89 -9.21
N VAL A 349 -6.59 25.12 -8.55
CA VAL A 349 -5.62 24.25 -9.22
C VAL A 349 -6.02 22.79 -9.04
N LEU A 350 -6.03 22.04 -10.13
CA LEU A 350 -6.09 20.58 -10.13
C LEU A 350 -4.68 20.01 -10.36
N ASP A 351 -4.08 19.51 -9.30
CA ASP A 351 -2.76 18.86 -9.35
C ASP A 351 -2.94 17.35 -9.53
N ILE A 352 -2.73 16.84 -10.75
CA ILE A 352 -2.92 15.43 -11.10
C ILE A 352 -1.56 14.72 -11.06
N GLY A 353 -1.47 13.66 -10.25
CA GLY A 353 -0.21 13.01 -9.91
C GLY A 353 0.57 13.83 -8.87
N CYS A 354 -0.14 14.38 -7.89
CA CYS A 354 0.43 15.29 -6.92
C CYS A 354 1.49 14.67 -5.98
N GLY A 355 1.66 13.34 -6.00
CA GLY A 355 2.62 12.61 -5.20
C GLY A 355 2.49 12.96 -3.70
N ARG A 356 3.58 13.39 -3.08
CA ARG A 356 3.61 13.84 -1.69
C ARG A 356 2.95 15.21 -1.44
N GLY A 357 2.31 15.79 -2.46
CA GLY A 357 1.64 17.08 -2.36
C GLY A 357 2.58 18.26 -2.16
N ARG A 358 3.84 18.18 -2.61
CA ARG A 358 4.86 19.23 -2.48
C ARG A 358 4.39 20.54 -3.12
N ASP A 359 3.96 20.46 -4.35
CA ASP A 359 3.47 21.58 -5.16
C ASP A 359 2.08 22.02 -4.72
N ALA A 360 1.15 21.06 -4.57
CA ALA A 360 -0.20 21.30 -4.08
C ALA A 360 -0.21 22.06 -2.75
N ARG A 361 0.63 21.65 -1.79
CA ARG A 361 0.78 22.32 -0.50
C ARG A 361 1.28 23.74 -0.63
N TRP A 362 2.32 23.94 -1.46
CA TRP A 362 2.88 25.28 -1.63
C TRP A 362 1.84 26.23 -2.24
N LEU A 363 1.14 25.81 -3.29
CA LEU A 363 0.07 26.58 -3.93
C LEU A 363 -1.06 26.90 -2.94
N ALA A 364 -1.46 25.94 -2.10
CA ALA A 364 -2.46 26.16 -1.07
C ALA A 364 -2.00 27.18 -0.02
N LYS A 365 -0.71 27.18 0.36
CA LYS A 365 -0.11 28.20 1.24
C LYS A 365 -0.06 29.59 0.61
N GLN A 366 -0.05 29.70 -0.72
CA GLN A 366 -0.21 30.97 -1.43
C GLN A 366 -1.68 31.42 -1.51
N GLY A 367 -2.60 30.70 -0.84
CA GLY A 367 -4.03 31.03 -0.81
C GLY A 367 -4.83 30.48 -1.98
N ARG A 368 -4.25 29.68 -2.88
CA ARG A 368 -4.97 29.05 -3.97
C ARG A 368 -5.73 27.82 -3.50
N PRO A 369 -7.01 27.66 -3.80
CA PRO A 369 -7.70 26.39 -3.59
C PRO A 369 -7.10 25.30 -4.51
N VAL A 370 -6.70 24.17 -3.92
CA VAL A 370 -6.06 23.07 -4.66
C VAL A 370 -6.80 21.77 -4.43
N VAL A 371 -7.02 21.03 -5.50
CA VAL A 371 -7.40 19.61 -5.46
C VAL A 371 -6.23 18.79 -5.98
N GLY A 372 -5.62 18.00 -5.12
CA GLY A 372 -4.55 17.08 -5.48
C GLY A 372 -5.09 15.65 -5.63
N LEU A 373 -4.81 15.05 -6.77
CA LEU A 373 -5.18 13.69 -7.09
C LEU A 373 -3.93 12.85 -7.29
N ASP A 374 -3.84 11.71 -6.61
CA ASP A 374 -2.77 10.75 -6.84
C ASP A 374 -3.27 9.31 -6.76
N TYR A 375 -2.51 8.44 -7.38
CA TYR A 375 -2.71 7.00 -7.38
C TYR A 375 -2.33 6.35 -6.04
N SER A 376 -1.29 6.89 -5.37
CA SER A 376 -0.75 6.40 -4.10
C SER A 376 -1.36 7.16 -2.91
N GLY A 377 -2.17 6.47 -2.12
CA GLY A 377 -2.64 7.01 -0.84
C GLY A 377 -1.51 7.21 0.17
N VAL A 378 -0.45 6.39 0.08
CA VAL A 378 0.76 6.48 0.93
C VAL A 378 1.49 7.81 0.72
N ALA A 379 1.57 8.26 -0.54
CA ALA A 379 2.22 9.52 -0.88
C ALA A 379 1.58 10.72 -0.18
N MET A 380 0.25 10.78 -0.19
CA MET A 380 -0.52 11.94 0.27
C MET A 380 -0.72 12.01 1.78
N GLN A 381 -0.54 10.91 2.52
CA GLN A 381 -0.96 10.79 3.92
C GLN A 381 -0.37 11.88 4.82
N PHE A 382 0.91 12.19 4.64
CA PHE A 382 1.60 13.19 5.46
C PHE A 382 1.03 14.61 5.27
N VAL A 383 0.83 15.02 4.01
CA VAL A 383 0.34 16.37 3.69
C VAL A 383 -1.15 16.50 3.98
N LYS A 384 -1.92 15.42 3.86
CA LYS A 384 -3.35 15.40 4.18
C LYS A 384 -3.61 15.78 5.63
N ASN A 385 -2.88 15.17 6.56
CA ASN A 385 -3.01 15.48 7.99
C ASN A 385 -2.62 16.93 8.29
N ALA A 386 -1.47 17.39 7.77
CA ALA A 386 -1.02 18.75 7.94
C ALA A 386 -1.98 19.80 7.33
N ALA A 387 -2.61 19.50 6.21
CA ALA A 387 -3.59 20.39 5.58
C ALA A 387 -4.83 20.57 6.45
N LEU A 388 -5.33 19.50 7.05
CA LEU A 388 -6.46 19.53 7.98
C LEU A 388 -6.13 20.34 9.24
N GLU A 389 -4.99 20.07 9.87
CA GLU A 389 -4.54 20.76 11.09
C GLU A 389 -4.33 22.27 10.88
N GLN A 390 -3.82 22.66 9.72
CA GLN A 390 -3.47 24.05 9.41
C GLN A 390 -4.57 24.80 8.65
N GLY A 391 -5.67 24.15 8.30
CA GLY A 391 -6.78 24.77 7.56
C GLY A 391 -6.41 25.26 6.15
N TRP A 392 -5.44 24.60 5.48
CA TRP A 392 -5.09 24.99 4.11
C TRP A 392 -6.23 24.66 3.13
N PRO A 393 -6.46 25.48 2.09
CA PRO A 393 -7.45 25.19 1.05
C PRO A 393 -6.98 24.07 0.10
N LEU A 394 -6.67 22.90 0.66
CA LEU A 394 -6.09 21.74 0.01
C LEU A 394 -6.94 20.49 0.23
N GLU A 395 -7.50 19.98 -0.85
CA GLU A 395 -8.22 18.71 -0.89
C GLU A 395 -7.36 17.65 -1.57
N LEU A 396 -7.06 16.54 -0.88
CA LEU A 396 -6.27 15.43 -1.41
C LEU A 396 -7.12 14.17 -1.51
N ARG A 397 -7.14 13.54 -2.69
CA ARG A 397 -7.96 12.37 -2.99
C ARG A 397 -7.20 11.33 -3.81
N THR A 398 -7.49 10.07 -3.55
CA THR A 398 -6.95 8.98 -4.36
C THR A 398 -7.72 8.89 -5.68
N MET A 399 -6.99 8.90 -6.80
CA MET A 399 -7.52 8.68 -8.13
C MET A 399 -6.54 7.83 -8.95
N ASN A 400 -7.09 6.85 -9.68
CA ASN A 400 -6.35 6.01 -10.59
C ASN A 400 -6.75 6.30 -12.04
N LEU A 401 -5.84 6.83 -12.84
CA LEU A 401 -6.04 7.10 -14.27
C LEU A 401 -6.30 5.82 -15.09
N LEU A 402 -5.89 4.67 -14.60
CA LEU A 402 -6.14 3.38 -15.25
C LEU A 402 -7.56 2.85 -15.00
N GLU A 403 -8.32 3.49 -14.12
CA GLU A 403 -9.72 3.17 -13.87
C GLU A 403 -10.66 4.22 -14.49
N LEU A 404 -11.21 3.90 -15.64
CA LEU A 404 -12.12 4.80 -16.35
C LEU A 404 -13.25 5.35 -15.46
N ARG A 405 -13.75 4.54 -14.53
CA ARG A 405 -14.76 4.96 -13.58
C ARG A 405 -14.29 6.09 -12.67
N HIS A 406 -13.05 6.01 -12.14
CA HIS A 406 -12.46 7.10 -11.35
C HIS A 406 -12.37 8.37 -12.20
N VAL A 407 -11.86 8.24 -13.42
CA VAL A 407 -11.73 9.36 -14.37
C VAL A 407 -13.06 10.04 -14.64
N LEU A 408 -14.10 9.26 -14.96
CA LEU A 408 -15.44 9.82 -15.25
C LEU A 408 -16.11 10.41 -14.00
N SER A 409 -15.96 9.77 -12.83
CA SER A 409 -16.55 10.29 -11.60
C SER A 409 -15.90 11.59 -11.15
N TRP A 410 -14.57 11.66 -11.15
CA TRP A 410 -13.83 12.86 -10.82
C TRP A 410 -14.01 13.94 -11.89
N GLY A 411 -14.01 13.58 -13.17
CA GLY A 411 -14.29 14.52 -14.25
C GLY A 411 -15.65 15.19 -14.13
N ALA A 412 -16.69 14.43 -13.82
CA ALA A 412 -18.04 14.99 -13.59
C ALA A 412 -18.08 15.90 -12.35
N LEU A 413 -17.49 15.46 -11.23
CA LEU A 413 -17.47 16.23 -9.99
C LEU A 413 -16.69 17.55 -10.15
N LEU A 414 -15.48 17.48 -10.71
CA LEU A 414 -14.59 18.64 -10.84
C LEU A 414 -15.04 19.57 -11.98
N GLY A 415 -15.59 19.01 -13.08
CA GLY A 415 -16.16 19.78 -14.18
C GLY A 415 -17.35 20.65 -13.76
N SER A 416 -18.15 20.19 -12.77
CA SER A 416 -19.25 20.95 -12.19
C SER A 416 -18.82 22.03 -11.20
N ARG A 417 -17.58 22.01 -10.72
CA ARG A 417 -17.08 22.99 -9.74
C ARG A 417 -17.04 24.40 -10.35
N PRO A 418 -17.55 25.44 -9.66
CA PRO A 418 -17.54 26.80 -10.19
C PRO A 418 -16.14 27.42 -10.17
N GLY A 419 -15.98 28.52 -10.89
CA GLY A 419 -14.77 29.35 -10.94
C GLY A 419 -13.79 28.93 -12.05
N PRO A 420 -12.83 29.83 -12.36
CA PRO A 420 -11.73 29.55 -13.27
C PRO A 420 -10.80 28.49 -12.66
N ARG A 421 -10.15 27.73 -13.53
CA ARG A 421 -9.31 26.60 -13.10
C ARG A 421 -8.11 26.41 -14.00
N THR A 422 -7.11 25.74 -13.47
CA THR A 422 -5.92 25.31 -14.20
C THR A 422 -5.50 23.93 -13.74
N VAL A 423 -4.87 23.17 -14.62
CA VAL A 423 -4.35 21.82 -14.34
C VAL A 423 -2.83 21.89 -14.24
N LEU A 424 -2.30 21.25 -13.20
CA LEU A 424 -0.88 20.95 -13.03
C LEU A 424 -0.67 19.44 -13.16
N ALA A 425 0.31 19.03 -13.97
CA ALA A 425 0.74 17.64 -14.05
C ALA A 425 2.24 17.56 -14.30
N ARG A 426 2.98 17.15 -13.28
CA ARG A 426 4.41 17.01 -13.33
C ARG A 426 4.82 15.54 -13.30
N HIS A 427 5.56 15.09 -14.30
CA HIS A 427 6.01 13.70 -14.45
C HIS A 427 4.89 12.65 -14.29
N LEU A 428 3.70 12.98 -14.78
CA LEU A 428 2.55 12.08 -14.79
C LEU A 428 2.39 11.39 -16.14
N VAL A 429 2.41 12.16 -17.23
CA VAL A 429 2.20 11.64 -18.58
C VAL A 429 3.33 10.70 -19.00
N ASP A 430 4.54 10.99 -18.55
CA ASP A 430 5.74 10.17 -18.72
C ASP A 430 5.83 8.96 -17.77
N SER A 431 4.98 8.90 -16.71
CA SER A 431 5.00 7.84 -15.70
C SER A 431 3.80 6.89 -15.76
N THR A 432 2.83 7.12 -16.63
CA THR A 432 1.66 6.26 -16.80
C THR A 432 1.65 5.52 -18.15
N SER A 433 0.80 4.49 -18.28
CA SER A 433 0.63 3.76 -19.54
C SER A 433 -0.03 4.62 -20.63
N PRO A 434 0.02 4.23 -21.91
CA PRO A 434 -0.71 4.91 -22.97
C PRO A 434 -2.21 5.06 -22.67
N TYR A 435 -2.84 4.04 -22.09
CA TYR A 435 -4.23 4.11 -21.64
C TYR A 435 -4.44 5.15 -20.52
N GLY A 436 -3.49 5.26 -19.60
CA GLY A 436 -3.50 6.30 -18.57
C GLY A 436 -3.35 7.71 -19.15
N VAL A 437 -2.53 7.88 -20.20
CA VAL A 437 -2.42 9.15 -20.95
C VAL A 437 -3.75 9.51 -21.62
N ASP A 438 -4.41 8.56 -22.26
CA ASP A 438 -5.74 8.80 -22.86
C ASP A 438 -6.75 9.24 -21.80
N ASN A 439 -6.74 8.62 -20.64
CA ASN A 439 -7.62 8.95 -19.54
C ASN A 439 -7.25 10.28 -18.86
N PHE A 440 -5.97 10.64 -18.81
CA PHE A 440 -5.54 11.96 -18.36
C PHE A 440 -6.16 13.05 -19.23
N TRP A 441 -6.04 12.95 -20.55
CA TRP A 441 -6.62 13.94 -21.46
C TRP A 441 -8.15 13.94 -21.43
N ARG A 442 -8.77 12.77 -21.22
CA ARG A 442 -10.23 12.70 -21.02
C ARG A 442 -10.63 13.45 -19.76
N LEU A 443 -9.89 13.30 -18.66
CA LEU A 443 -10.16 14.06 -17.43
C LEU A 443 -9.99 15.57 -17.67
N VAL A 444 -8.92 15.98 -18.33
CA VAL A 444 -8.65 17.37 -18.70
C VAL A 444 -9.83 17.95 -19.50
N SER A 445 -10.29 17.24 -20.54
CA SER A 445 -11.42 17.68 -21.38
C SER A 445 -12.76 17.77 -20.63
N MET A 446 -12.96 17.00 -19.57
CA MET A 446 -14.15 17.08 -18.72
C MET A 446 -14.08 18.25 -17.72
N VAL A 447 -12.88 18.64 -17.34
CA VAL A 447 -12.64 19.64 -16.28
C VAL A 447 -12.43 21.03 -16.86
N LEU A 448 -11.58 21.19 -17.86
CA LEU A 448 -11.24 22.50 -18.41
C LEU A 448 -12.31 23.04 -19.36
N ARG A 449 -12.37 24.36 -19.41
CA ARG A 449 -13.17 25.14 -20.36
C ARG A 449 -12.24 25.80 -21.38
N PRO A 450 -12.77 26.21 -22.53
CA PRO A 450 -12.00 26.97 -23.51
C PRO A 450 -11.25 28.16 -22.89
N GLY A 451 -9.97 28.29 -23.21
CA GLY A 451 -9.07 29.34 -22.70
C GLY A 451 -8.40 29.00 -21.36
N GLU A 452 -8.82 27.95 -20.65
CA GLU A 452 -8.13 27.48 -19.44
C GLU A 452 -6.91 26.61 -19.79
N ARG A 453 -5.94 26.43 -18.86
CA ARG A 453 -4.64 25.88 -19.20
C ARG A 453 -4.25 24.64 -18.42
N VAL A 454 -3.38 23.85 -19.07
CA VAL A 454 -2.63 22.76 -18.46
C VAL A 454 -1.15 23.13 -18.42
N HIS A 455 -0.54 23.01 -17.26
CA HIS A 455 0.91 23.11 -17.08
C HIS A 455 1.48 21.71 -16.94
N LEU A 456 2.29 21.30 -17.90
CA LEU A 456 2.94 19.98 -17.95
C LEU A 456 4.45 20.10 -17.77
N GLU A 457 5.04 19.13 -17.06
CA GLU A 457 6.48 18.87 -17.09
C GLU A 457 6.70 17.38 -17.33
N VAL A 458 7.48 17.03 -18.33
CA VAL A 458 7.77 15.65 -18.72
C VAL A 458 9.25 15.43 -18.98
N LEU A 459 9.74 14.21 -18.79
CA LEU A 459 11.10 13.82 -19.16
C LEU A 459 11.24 13.71 -20.67
N THR A 460 12.40 14.17 -21.16
CA THR A 460 12.79 14.09 -22.58
C THR A 460 14.03 13.21 -22.81
N GLU A 461 14.67 12.74 -21.74
CA GLU A 461 15.79 11.81 -21.79
C GLU A 461 15.57 10.65 -20.83
N GLU A 462 15.88 9.41 -21.25
CA GLU A 462 15.72 8.23 -20.40
C GLU A 462 16.68 8.25 -19.22
N ILE A 463 16.13 7.83 -18.07
CA ILE A 463 16.89 7.69 -16.83
C ILE A 463 16.97 6.22 -16.49
N VAL A 464 18.18 5.73 -16.36
CA VAL A 464 18.47 4.41 -15.81
C VAL A 464 18.94 4.62 -14.37
N ASP A 465 18.34 3.91 -13.41
CA ASP A 465 18.84 3.96 -12.04
C ASP A 465 20.22 3.32 -11.91
N GLN A 466 20.88 3.50 -10.75
CA GLN A 466 22.23 2.97 -10.53
C GLN A 466 22.31 1.45 -10.56
N GLU A 467 21.18 0.75 -10.38
CA GLU A 467 21.06 -0.71 -10.39
C GLU A 467 20.66 -1.24 -11.77
N GLY A 468 20.54 -0.38 -12.79
CA GLY A 468 20.14 -0.76 -14.14
C GLY A 468 18.65 -1.14 -14.27
N ARG A 469 17.83 -0.85 -13.26
CA ARG A 469 16.38 -1.10 -13.33
C ARG A 469 15.71 -0.05 -14.22
N PRO A 470 14.69 -0.43 -14.99
CA PRO A 470 13.91 0.53 -15.75
C PRO A 470 13.32 1.60 -14.83
N SER A 471 13.44 2.86 -15.22
CA SER A 471 12.75 3.96 -14.53
C SER A 471 11.24 3.74 -14.57
N LEU A 472 10.52 4.20 -13.52
CA LEU A 472 9.06 4.27 -13.55
C LEU A 472 8.54 5.37 -14.49
N THR A 473 9.43 6.16 -15.05
CA THR A 473 9.18 7.20 -16.05
C THR A 473 9.90 6.84 -17.35
N ARG A 474 9.36 7.30 -18.47
CA ARG A 474 9.92 7.15 -19.81
C ARG A 474 10.16 8.51 -20.46
N ALA A 475 11.17 8.61 -21.30
CA ALA A 475 11.38 9.79 -22.14
C ALA A 475 10.22 9.94 -23.15
N LEU A 476 9.77 11.17 -23.32
CA LEU A 476 8.77 11.54 -24.32
C LEU A 476 9.41 12.50 -25.34
N ASP A 477 9.10 12.31 -26.61
CA ASP A 477 9.40 13.27 -27.65
C ASP A 477 8.43 14.47 -27.54
N PRO A 478 8.91 15.68 -27.26
CA PRO A 478 8.07 16.87 -27.13
C PRO A 478 7.25 17.17 -28.40
N SER A 479 7.80 16.88 -29.59
CA SER A 479 7.11 17.11 -30.85
C SER A 479 5.93 16.15 -31.05
N ALA A 480 6.15 14.87 -30.75
CA ALA A 480 5.09 13.87 -30.77
C ALA A 480 4.01 14.16 -29.71
N LEU A 481 4.43 14.59 -28.51
CA LEU A 481 3.49 15.00 -27.45
C LEU A 481 2.65 16.21 -27.88
N SER A 482 3.27 17.25 -28.47
CA SER A 482 2.57 18.43 -28.95
C SER A 482 1.56 18.10 -30.06
N ALA A 483 1.93 17.18 -30.96
CA ALA A 483 1.01 16.70 -31.99
C ALA A 483 -0.17 15.90 -31.40
N ASP A 484 0.06 15.11 -30.33
CA ASP A 484 -1.00 14.40 -29.61
C ASP A 484 -1.95 15.37 -28.89
N ILE A 485 -1.41 16.38 -28.22
CA ILE A 485 -2.16 17.46 -27.57
C ILE A 485 -3.08 18.15 -28.58
N ALA A 486 -2.53 18.52 -29.73
CA ALA A 486 -3.30 19.21 -30.79
C ALA A 486 -4.47 18.37 -31.31
N ARG A 487 -4.30 17.05 -31.49
CA ARG A 487 -5.38 16.13 -31.87
C ARG A 487 -6.50 16.05 -30.85
N ARG A 488 -6.25 16.42 -29.60
CA ARG A 488 -7.19 16.34 -28.48
C ARG A 488 -7.85 17.67 -28.13
N GLY A 489 -7.54 18.72 -28.85
CA GLY A 489 -8.12 20.06 -28.66
C GLY A 489 -7.31 20.99 -27.76
N GLY A 490 -6.05 20.68 -27.49
CA GLY A 490 -5.12 21.59 -26.80
C GLY A 490 -4.19 22.30 -27.79
N VAL A 491 -3.77 23.51 -27.45
CA VAL A 491 -2.75 24.29 -28.19
C VAL A 491 -1.58 24.55 -27.25
N VAL A 492 -0.39 24.09 -27.62
CA VAL A 492 0.85 24.41 -26.90
C VAL A 492 1.17 25.87 -27.13
N THR A 493 1.13 26.69 -26.09
CA THR A 493 1.37 28.14 -26.12
C THR A 493 2.75 28.53 -25.63
N ASP A 494 3.40 27.68 -24.83
CA ASP A 494 4.77 27.85 -24.35
C ASP A 494 5.47 26.49 -24.26
N HIS A 495 6.79 26.47 -24.60
CA HIS A 495 7.63 25.29 -24.51
C HIS A 495 9.01 25.71 -24.04
N VAL A 496 9.47 25.14 -22.93
CA VAL A 496 10.79 25.43 -22.32
C VAL A 496 11.51 24.13 -22.04
N ASP A 497 12.69 23.97 -22.64
CA ASP A 497 13.61 22.88 -22.31
C ASP A 497 14.30 23.16 -20.97
N LEU A 498 14.31 22.17 -20.10
CA LEU A 498 14.89 22.24 -18.76
C LEU A 498 16.08 21.28 -18.66
N VAL A 499 17.20 21.79 -18.19
CA VAL A 499 18.44 21.03 -18.02
C VAL A 499 18.90 21.08 -16.57
N GLY A 500 19.35 19.96 -16.04
CA GLY A 500 20.07 19.89 -14.76
C GLY A 500 19.19 19.92 -13.52
N GLN A 501 17.87 19.81 -13.63
CA GLN A 501 17.02 19.69 -12.47
C GLN A 501 16.83 18.22 -12.08
N ALA A 502 17.20 17.86 -10.85
CA ALA A 502 16.98 16.53 -10.33
C ALA A 502 15.49 16.22 -10.31
N VAL A 503 15.09 15.12 -10.94
CA VAL A 503 13.75 14.59 -10.76
C VAL A 503 13.66 14.02 -9.37
N ASP A 504 12.99 14.71 -8.47
CA ASP A 504 12.85 14.31 -7.09
C ASP A 504 11.81 13.18 -6.97
N TYR A 505 12.29 11.96 -7.10
CA TYR A 505 11.50 10.76 -6.88
C TYR A 505 11.48 10.31 -5.41
N GLY A 506 11.91 11.16 -4.48
CA GLY A 506 11.92 10.83 -3.07
C GLY A 506 13.13 10.03 -2.60
N TYR A 507 14.12 9.79 -3.45
CA TYR A 507 15.48 9.41 -3.02
C TYR A 507 16.29 10.68 -2.81
N GLY A 508 17.02 10.73 -1.70
CA GLY A 508 17.79 11.90 -1.31
C GLY A 508 18.78 12.35 -2.40
N GLU A 509 19.33 13.54 -2.22
CA GLU A 509 20.29 14.20 -3.12
C GLU A 509 21.49 13.34 -3.52
N GLU A 510 21.82 12.28 -2.75
CA GLU A 510 22.92 11.36 -3.04
C GLU A 510 22.75 10.56 -4.34
N LEU A 511 21.53 10.32 -4.80
CA LEU A 511 21.26 9.61 -6.05
C LEU A 511 21.28 10.52 -7.29
N SER A 512 21.20 11.84 -7.09
CA SER A 512 21.22 12.83 -8.17
C SER A 512 22.60 13.42 -8.43
N GLN A 513 23.60 13.14 -7.60
CA GLN A 513 24.95 13.69 -7.80
C GLN A 513 25.56 13.18 -9.11
N GLY A 514 25.63 14.06 -10.10
CA GLY A 514 26.33 13.86 -11.36
C GLY A 514 25.51 13.44 -12.57
N LYS A 515 24.16 13.33 -12.47
CA LYS A 515 23.32 13.07 -13.64
C LYS A 515 22.58 14.34 -14.08
N SER A 516 22.83 14.77 -15.30
CA SER A 516 22.01 15.79 -15.96
C SER A 516 20.69 15.16 -16.42
N TRP A 517 19.59 15.76 -16.04
CA TRP A 517 18.25 15.40 -16.50
C TRP A 517 17.86 16.34 -17.63
N ARG A 518 17.13 15.81 -18.60
CA ARG A 518 16.43 16.66 -19.56
C ARG A 518 14.94 16.44 -19.40
N SER A 519 14.24 17.54 -19.21
CA SER A 519 12.78 17.59 -19.24
C SER A 519 12.33 18.78 -20.08
N CYS A 520 11.06 18.84 -20.41
CA CYS A 520 10.46 20.04 -20.95
C CYS A 520 9.21 20.42 -20.16
N ARG A 521 8.97 21.73 -20.09
CA ARG A 521 7.73 22.29 -19.59
C ARG A 521 6.91 22.79 -20.78
N LEU A 522 5.64 22.40 -20.79
CA LEU A 522 4.66 22.84 -21.79
C LEU A 522 3.52 23.57 -21.08
N GLU A 523 3.11 24.71 -21.63
CA GLU A 523 1.83 25.37 -21.31
C GLU A 523 0.86 25.07 -22.44
N VAL A 524 -0.31 24.52 -22.11
CA VAL A 524 -1.30 24.09 -23.09
C VAL A 524 -2.61 24.81 -22.81
N GLU A 525 -3.07 25.62 -23.76
CA GLU A 525 -4.39 26.23 -23.72
C GLU A 525 -5.43 25.25 -24.29
N TRP A 526 -6.52 25.05 -23.56
CA TRP A 526 -7.59 24.15 -23.95
C TRP A 526 -8.60 24.90 -24.82
N GLN A 527 -9.05 24.24 -25.90
CA GLN A 527 -9.98 24.86 -26.91
C GLN A 527 -11.42 24.38 -26.73
#